data_a45cbd5b599324c69b50f1c84a113940
#
_entry.id   a45cbd5b599324c69b50f1c84a113940
#
_cell.length_a   1.000
_cell.length_b   1.000
_cell.length_c   1.000
_cell.angle_alpha   90.00
_cell.angle_beta   90.00
_cell.angle_gamma   90.00
#
_symmetry.space_group_name_H-M   'P 1'
#
loop_
_entity.id
_entity.type
_entity.pdbx_description
1 polymer ?
#
loop_
_entity_poly.entity_id
_entity_poly.type
_entity_poly.pdbx_seq_one_letter_code
_entity_poly.pdbx_strand_id
1 'polypeptide(L)'
;MRVESLVEMATRYIEELIVTGELKPGEQIKEDDIAGTLDISRPPVREALNGLEGEGLVVRKPRRGAFVIEMTEKDIWEIYTLKAELYATALNYAMDRITNAQILELKDLVAQMKANAETKEEKILAFQRLHREFHIKIMTIAGNQRLLKMAASLHKQIRRYSFQTLGYDAHLTASNQFHQRIVDLIEQKDREQACKMMRDHVLDAMTFLLSHPDIFNDCAPEPAKKQKINNEP
;
A
#
# COMPACT_ATOMS: atom_id res chain seq x y z
N MET A 1 20.44 -13.89 -12.55
CA MET A 1 19.93 -12.68 -11.85
C MET A 1 19.44 -11.72 -12.91
N ARG A 2 18.19 -11.29 -12.85
CA ARG A 2 17.68 -10.21 -13.72
C ARG A 2 18.28 -8.90 -13.17
N VAL A 3 19.02 -8.17 -13.99
CA VAL A 3 19.53 -6.85 -13.62
C VAL A 3 18.34 -5.88 -13.64
N GLU A 4 18.12 -5.14 -12.54
CA GLU A 4 17.10 -4.12 -12.44
C GLU A 4 17.39 -3.00 -13.45
N SER A 5 16.40 -2.58 -14.23
CA SER A 5 16.55 -1.46 -15.15
C SER A 5 16.56 -0.13 -14.39
N LEU A 6 17.14 0.92 -15.01
CA LEU A 6 17.13 2.27 -14.41
C LEU A 6 15.73 2.80 -14.17
N VAL A 7 14.76 2.39 -15.02
CA VAL A 7 13.34 2.75 -14.85
C VAL A 7 12.74 2.04 -13.64
N GLU A 8 12.99 0.73 -13.48
CA GLU A 8 12.53 -0.04 -12.32
C GLU A 8 13.12 0.51 -11.02
N MET A 9 14.41 0.86 -11.02
CA MET A 9 15.09 1.48 -9.88
C MET A 9 14.45 2.84 -9.51
N ALA A 10 14.22 3.73 -10.50
CA ALA A 10 13.59 5.02 -10.26
C ALA A 10 12.14 4.86 -9.78
N THR A 11 11.37 3.93 -10.37
CA THR A 11 10.00 3.62 -9.95
C THR A 11 9.96 3.20 -8.48
N ARG A 12 10.78 2.22 -8.10
CA ARG A 12 10.86 1.72 -6.74
C ARG A 12 11.26 2.80 -5.74
N TYR A 13 12.25 3.62 -6.08
CA TYR A 13 12.71 4.71 -5.22
C TYR A 13 11.61 5.76 -4.99
N ILE A 14 10.93 6.22 -6.06
CA ILE A 14 9.83 7.19 -5.93
C ILE A 14 8.68 6.60 -5.12
N GLU A 15 8.31 5.32 -5.35
CA GLU A 15 7.29 4.63 -4.56
C GLU A 15 7.65 4.59 -3.07
N GLU A 16 8.91 4.34 -2.73
CA GLU A 16 9.38 4.30 -1.35
C GLU A 16 9.24 5.67 -0.68
N LEU A 17 9.67 6.75 -1.34
CA LEU A 17 9.50 8.12 -0.85
C LEU A 17 8.02 8.48 -0.61
N ILE A 18 7.12 8.04 -1.49
CA ILE A 18 5.67 8.25 -1.33
C ILE A 18 5.13 7.45 -0.14
N VAL A 19 5.54 6.19 0.02
CA VAL A 19 5.05 5.29 1.07
C VAL A 19 5.51 5.72 2.45
N THR A 20 6.79 6.08 2.60
CA THR A 20 7.36 6.56 3.87
C THR A 20 6.91 7.98 4.23
N GLY A 21 6.39 8.73 3.25
CA GLY A 21 5.92 10.10 3.47
C GLY A 21 6.98 11.16 3.31
N GLU A 22 8.16 10.80 2.84
CA GLU A 22 9.19 11.77 2.45
C GLU A 22 8.70 12.64 1.29
N LEU A 23 7.94 12.05 0.35
CA LEU A 23 7.13 12.80 -0.62
C LEU A 23 5.67 12.80 -0.16
N LYS A 24 5.15 13.99 0.14
CA LYS A 24 3.79 14.18 0.64
C LYS A 24 2.76 14.25 -0.49
N PRO A 25 1.49 13.85 -0.28
CA PRO A 25 0.42 14.12 -1.24
C PRO A 25 0.36 15.60 -1.64
N GLY A 26 0.14 15.84 -2.94
CA GLY A 26 0.18 17.18 -3.52
C GLY A 26 1.57 17.76 -3.72
N GLU A 27 2.62 17.12 -3.23
CA GLU A 27 4.00 17.59 -3.41
C GLU A 27 4.51 17.34 -4.84
N GLN A 28 5.29 18.28 -5.34
CA GLN A 28 5.90 18.17 -6.66
C GLN A 28 7.11 17.22 -6.63
N ILE A 29 7.12 16.25 -7.53
CA ILE A 29 8.24 15.35 -7.75
C ILE A 29 9.16 15.96 -8.79
N LYS A 30 10.34 16.41 -8.37
CA LYS A 30 11.32 17.04 -9.27
C LYS A 30 12.19 15.97 -9.92
N GLU A 31 12.13 15.89 -11.26
CA GLU A 31 12.91 14.92 -12.04
C GLU A 31 14.42 15.06 -11.76
N ASP A 32 14.91 16.30 -11.54
CA ASP A 32 16.33 16.57 -11.31
C ASP A 32 16.81 16.06 -9.94
N ASP A 33 16.00 16.19 -8.89
CA ASP A 33 16.33 15.73 -7.54
C ASP A 33 16.44 14.20 -7.52
N ILE A 34 15.47 13.49 -8.14
CA ILE A 34 15.48 12.03 -8.24
C ILE A 34 16.67 11.54 -9.09
N ALA A 35 16.90 12.18 -10.24
CA ALA A 35 18.00 11.81 -11.14
C ALA A 35 19.37 12.00 -10.47
N GLY A 36 19.53 13.11 -9.73
CA GLY A 36 20.77 13.39 -8.98
C GLY A 36 21.01 12.41 -7.84
N THR A 37 19.97 12.04 -7.08
CA THR A 37 20.10 11.07 -5.97
C THR A 37 20.46 9.67 -6.46
N LEU A 38 19.91 9.25 -7.61
CA LEU A 38 20.14 7.90 -8.14
C LEU A 38 21.37 7.83 -9.09
N ASP A 39 22.03 8.96 -9.35
CA ASP A 39 23.11 9.09 -10.33
C ASP A 39 22.74 8.54 -11.72
N ILE A 40 21.55 8.93 -12.21
CA ILE A 40 21.02 8.56 -13.53
C ILE A 40 20.59 9.78 -14.33
N SER A 41 20.37 9.61 -15.63
CA SER A 41 19.81 10.66 -16.47
C SER A 41 18.29 10.84 -16.22
N ARG A 42 17.72 11.99 -16.63
CA ARG A 42 16.28 12.31 -16.48
C ARG A 42 15.30 11.40 -17.26
N PRO A 43 15.63 10.89 -18.48
CA PRO A 43 14.69 10.06 -19.23
C PRO A 43 14.15 8.84 -18.47
N PRO A 44 14.94 8.00 -17.79
CA PRO A 44 14.41 6.88 -16.99
C PRO A 44 13.51 7.36 -15.84
N VAL A 45 13.81 8.49 -15.20
CA VAL A 45 12.94 9.07 -14.15
C VAL A 45 11.59 9.49 -14.73
N ARG A 46 11.60 10.13 -15.90
CA ARG A 46 10.37 10.54 -16.59
C ARG A 46 9.51 9.35 -17.02
N GLU A 47 10.13 8.26 -17.46
CA GLU A 47 9.44 7.02 -17.79
C GLU A 47 8.84 6.36 -16.54
N ALA A 48 9.58 6.32 -15.43
CA ALA A 48 9.08 5.87 -14.13
C ALA A 48 7.85 6.69 -13.68
N LEU A 49 7.91 8.02 -13.78
CA LEU A 49 6.78 8.88 -13.43
C LEU A 49 5.55 8.65 -14.34
N ASN A 50 5.75 8.35 -15.62
CA ASN A 50 4.65 7.97 -16.53
C ASN A 50 4.00 6.65 -16.10
N GLY A 51 4.82 5.66 -15.69
CA GLY A 51 4.33 4.41 -15.14
C GLY A 51 3.51 4.60 -13.87
N LEU A 52 4.04 5.42 -12.93
CA LEU A 52 3.38 5.73 -11.66
C LEU A 52 2.08 6.54 -11.84
N GLU A 53 1.99 7.39 -12.88
CA GLU A 53 0.75 8.07 -13.24
C GLU A 53 -0.31 7.06 -13.73
N GLY A 54 0.07 6.11 -14.58
CA GLY A 54 -0.81 5.03 -15.02
C GLY A 54 -1.30 4.11 -13.89
N GLU A 55 -0.55 4.07 -12.78
CA GLU A 55 -0.89 3.31 -11.57
C GLU A 55 -1.67 4.14 -10.54
N GLY A 56 -1.85 5.45 -10.76
CA GLY A 56 -2.62 6.33 -9.88
C GLY A 56 -1.88 6.77 -8.61
N LEU A 57 -0.55 6.77 -8.61
CA LEU A 57 0.29 7.28 -7.52
C LEU A 57 0.75 8.72 -7.76
N VAL A 58 0.82 9.11 -9.02
CA VAL A 58 1.30 10.40 -9.48
C VAL A 58 0.25 11.02 -10.41
N VAL A 59 0.15 12.32 -10.40
CA VAL A 59 -0.65 13.11 -11.34
C VAL A 59 0.23 14.13 -12.04
N ARG A 60 0.11 14.26 -13.36
CA ARG A 60 0.80 15.31 -14.11
C ARG A 60 -0.09 16.53 -14.29
N LYS A 61 0.46 17.69 -13.92
CA LYS A 61 -0.20 18.98 -14.14
C LYS A 61 0.48 19.68 -15.34
N PRO A 62 -0.26 20.11 -16.39
CA PRO A 62 0.33 20.71 -17.57
C PRO A 62 1.27 21.87 -17.21
N ARG A 63 2.48 21.87 -17.77
CA ARG A 63 3.55 22.85 -17.54
C ARG A 63 4.07 22.96 -16.11
N ARG A 64 3.58 22.12 -15.18
CA ARG A 64 3.95 22.13 -13.74
C ARG A 64 4.70 20.88 -13.31
N GLY A 65 4.71 19.81 -14.12
CA GLY A 65 5.40 18.56 -13.83
C GLY A 65 4.53 17.53 -13.14
N ALA A 66 5.17 16.60 -12.42
CA ALA A 66 4.55 15.48 -11.72
C ALA A 66 4.35 15.82 -10.24
N PHE A 67 3.25 15.35 -9.66
CA PHE A 67 2.88 15.56 -8.26
C PHE A 67 2.40 14.23 -7.66
N VAL A 68 2.64 14.03 -6.38
CA VAL A 68 2.04 12.91 -5.65
C VAL A 68 0.53 13.10 -5.63
N ILE A 69 -0.23 12.02 -5.87
CA ILE A 69 -1.70 12.10 -5.87
C ILE A 69 -2.21 12.42 -4.47
N GLU A 70 -3.23 13.27 -4.41
CA GLU A 70 -4.02 13.53 -3.20
C GLU A 70 -5.29 12.69 -3.30
N MET A 71 -5.61 11.93 -2.27
CA MET A 71 -6.83 11.13 -2.21
C MET A 71 -7.85 11.76 -1.29
N THR A 72 -9.11 11.73 -1.71
CA THR A 72 -10.25 12.11 -0.88
C THR A 72 -10.77 10.90 -0.11
N GLU A 73 -11.61 11.11 0.91
CA GLU A 73 -12.32 10.02 1.59
C GLU A 73 -13.14 9.18 0.61
N LYS A 74 -13.67 9.80 -0.44
CA LYS A 74 -14.40 9.10 -1.50
C LYS A 74 -13.48 8.16 -2.28
N ASP A 75 -12.28 8.60 -2.66
CA ASP A 75 -11.30 7.75 -3.35
C ASP A 75 -10.91 6.54 -2.49
N ILE A 76 -10.71 6.76 -1.20
CA ILE A 76 -10.43 5.68 -0.23
C ILE A 76 -11.59 4.70 -0.18
N TRP A 77 -12.82 5.18 -0.06
CA TRP A 77 -13.99 4.33 -0.04
C TRP A 77 -14.12 3.49 -1.33
N GLU A 78 -13.95 4.11 -2.50
CA GLU A 78 -14.03 3.43 -3.79
C GLU A 78 -12.94 2.34 -3.93
N ILE A 79 -11.71 2.64 -3.53
CA ILE A 79 -10.59 1.69 -3.61
C ILE A 79 -10.80 0.52 -2.64
N TYR A 80 -11.11 0.81 -1.37
CA TYR A 80 -11.19 -0.24 -0.35
C TYR A 80 -12.40 -1.16 -0.54
N THR A 81 -13.56 -0.62 -0.94
CA THR A 81 -14.75 -1.44 -1.22
C THR A 81 -14.51 -2.38 -2.40
N LEU A 82 -13.93 -1.90 -3.49
CA LEU A 82 -13.57 -2.73 -4.62
C LEU A 82 -12.50 -3.76 -4.26
N LYS A 83 -11.47 -3.36 -3.52
CA LYS A 83 -10.41 -4.24 -3.04
C LYS A 83 -10.96 -5.36 -2.16
N ALA A 84 -11.91 -5.07 -1.27
CA ALA A 84 -12.53 -6.06 -0.39
C ALA A 84 -13.20 -7.19 -1.19
N GLU A 85 -13.94 -6.83 -2.25
CA GLU A 85 -14.59 -7.81 -3.13
C GLU A 85 -13.59 -8.62 -3.95
N LEU A 86 -12.54 -7.98 -4.49
CA LEU A 86 -11.49 -8.69 -5.23
C LEU A 86 -10.74 -9.68 -4.34
N TYR A 87 -10.42 -9.31 -3.09
CA TYR A 87 -9.69 -10.16 -2.15
C TYR A 87 -10.55 -11.35 -1.69
N ALA A 88 -11.82 -11.12 -1.38
CA ALA A 88 -12.77 -12.19 -1.06
C ALA A 88 -12.99 -13.15 -2.23
N THR A 89 -13.10 -12.62 -3.45
CA THR A 89 -13.22 -13.42 -4.68
C THR A 89 -11.95 -14.24 -4.93
N ALA A 90 -10.77 -13.66 -4.72
CA ALA A 90 -9.51 -14.40 -4.83
C ALA A 90 -9.46 -15.56 -3.84
N LEU A 91 -9.84 -15.32 -2.58
CA LEU A 91 -9.87 -16.37 -1.56
C LEU A 91 -10.88 -17.46 -1.92
N ASN A 92 -12.07 -17.09 -2.41
CA ASN A 92 -13.07 -18.05 -2.86
C ASN A 92 -12.52 -19.01 -3.94
N TYR A 93 -11.80 -18.49 -4.95
CA TYR A 93 -11.15 -19.32 -5.97
C TYR A 93 -9.96 -20.11 -5.44
N ALA A 94 -9.20 -19.54 -4.51
CA ALA A 94 -8.05 -20.20 -3.91
C ALA A 94 -8.47 -21.45 -3.11
N MET A 95 -9.62 -21.40 -2.43
CA MET A 95 -10.11 -22.52 -1.62
C MET A 95 -10.43 -23.79 -2.42
N ASP A 96 -10.60 -23.70 -3.74
CA ASP A 96 -10.76 -24.87 -4.61
C ASP A 96 -9.42 -25.57 -4.92
N ARG A 97 -8.28 -24.88 -4.69
CA ARG A 97 -6.98 -25.29 -5.22
C ARG A 97 -5.87 -25.34 -4.17
N ILE A 98 -6.12 -24.75 -3.01
CA ILE A 98 -5.10 -24.61 -1.97
C ILE A 98 -4.71 -25.98 -1.42
N THR A 99 -3.41 -26.24 -1.36
CA THR A 99 -2.83 -27.46 -0.78
C THR A 99 -2.47 -27.28 0.68
N ASN A 100 -2.32 -28.39 1.42
CA ASN A 100 -1.87 -28.35 2.82
C ASN A 100 -0.49 -27.68 2.96
N ALA A 101 0.42 -27.86 2.01
CA ALA A 101 1.70 -27.19 2.02
C ALA A 101 1.56 -25.67 1.92
N GLN A 102 0.66 -25.18 1.06
CA GLN A 102 0.38 -23.75 0.92
C GLN A 102 -0.32 -23.17 2.15
N ILE A 103 -1.15 -23.94 2.86
CA ILE A 103 -1.72 -23.51 4.15
C ILE A 103 -0.61 -23.34 5.19
N LEU A 104 0.37 -24.26 5.24
CA LEU A 104 1.52 -24.12 6.14
C LEU A 104 2.35 -22.87 5.82
N GLU A 105 2.54 -22.56 4.54
CA GLU A 105 3.25 -21.34 4.12
C GLU A 105 2.48 -20.07 4.52
N LEU A 106 1.13 -20.06 4.45
CA LEU A 106 0.32 -18.94 4.96
C LEU A 106 0.42 -18.81 6.48
N LYS A 107 0.44 -19.93 7.23
CA LYS A 107 0.65 -19.93 8.68
C LYS A 107 2.02 -19.33 9.05
N ASP A 108 3.06 -19.71 8.33
CA ASP A 108 4.41 -19.16 8.54
C ASP A 108 4.46 -17.65 8.30
N LEU A 109 3.83 -17.17 7.22
CA LEU A 109 3.72 -15.73 6.97
C LEU A 109 3.01 -15.00 8.12
N VAL A 110 1.91 -15.55 8.65
CA VAL A 110 1.20 -14.97 9.78
C VAL A 110 2.07 -14.96 11.05
N ALA A 111 2.80 -16.04 11.31
CA ALA A 111 3.73 -16.12 12.45
C ALA A 111 4.86 -15.06 12.33
N GLN A 112 5.40 -14.88 11.12
CA GLN A 112 6.41 -13.85 10.85
C GLN A 112 5.82 -12.44 10.99
N MET A 113 4.59 -12.18 10.51
CA MET A 113 3.89 -10.91 10.72
C MET A 113 3.74 -10.62 12.21
N LYS A 114 3.30 -11.59 13.00
CA LYS A 114 3.17 -11.44 14.45
C LYS A 114 4.50 -11.15 15.14
N ALA A 115 5.59 -11.76 14.72
CA ALA A 115 6.93 -11.49 15.25
C ALA A 115 7.47 -10.08 14.90
N ASN A 116 6.91 -9.46 13.87
CA ASN A 116 7.24 -8.09 13.44
C ASN A 116 6.15 -7.06 13.83
N ALA A 117 5.18 -7.44 14.66
CA ALA A 117 4.10 -6.55 15.08
C ALA A 117 4.57 -5.56 16.16
N GLU A 118 5.39 -4.60 15.76
CA GLU A 118 5.88 -3.49 16.54
C GLU A 118 5.75 -2.20 15.73
N THR A 119 5.47 -1.07 16.37
CA THR A 119 5.28 0.23 15.71
C THR A 119 6.58 0.96 15.34
N LYS A 120 7.71 0.30 15.40
CA LYS A 120 8.97 0.82 14.88
C LYS A 120 8.98 0.73 13.35
N GLU A 121 9.44 1.78 12.69
CA GLU A 121 9.42 1.91 11.23
C GLU A 121 9.97 0.68 10.48
N GLU A 122 11.13 0.18 10.85
CA GLU A 122 11.72 -1.01 10.26
C GLU A 122 10.82 -2.25 10.38
N LYS A 123 10.12 -2.38 11.52
CA LYS A 123 9.18 -3.47 11.78
C LYS A 123 7.89 -3.30 10.98
N ILE A 124 7.39 -2.08 10.84
CA ILE A 124 6.23 -1.78 9.99
C ILE A 124 6.53 -2.12 8.53
N LEU A 125 7.69 -1.77 8.00
CA LEU A 125 8.10 -2.12 6.64
C LEU A 125 8.21 -3.64 6.46
N ALA A 126 8.79 -4.35 7.43
CA ALA A 126 8.87 -5.82 7.41
C ALA A 126 7.46 -6.45 7.45
N PHE A 127 6.60 -5.97 8.35
CA PHE A 127 5.21 -6.41 8.43
C PHE A 127 4.46 -6.16 7.12
N GLN A 128 4.57 -4.97 6.54
CA GLN A 128 3.89 -4.62 5.30
C GLN A 128 4.31 -5.50 4.12
N ARG A 129 5.60 -5.88 4.06
CA ARG A 129 6.10 -6.82 3.06
C ARG A 129 5.46 -8.21 3.22
N LEU A 130 5.44 -8.75 4.43
CA LEU A 130 4.85 -10.06 4.74
C LEU A 130 3.33 -10.05 4.51
N HIS A 131 2.64 -8.99 4.93
CA HIS A 131 1.23 -8.76 4.68
C HIS A 131 0.90 -8.79 3.18
N ARG A 132 1.69 -8.08 2.37
CA ARG A 132 1.54 -8.11 0.91
C ARG A 132 1.76 -9.51 0.35
N GLU A 133 2.80 -10.22 0.81
CA GLU A 133 3.13 -11.57 0.38
C GLU A 133 2.00 -12.56 0.69
N PHE A 134 1.39 -12.47 1.86
CA PHE A 134 0.23 -13.25 2.24
C PHE A 134 -0.92 -13.11 1.23
N HIS A 135 -1.32 -11.89 0.92
CA HIS A 135 -2.41 -11.65 -0.03
C HIS A 135 -2.05 -12.05 -1.46
N ILE A 136 -0.83 -11.75 -1.93
CA ILE A 136 -0.37 -12.18 -3.26
C ILE A 136 -0.37 -13.69 -3.37
N LYS A 137 0.02 -14.42 -2.33
CA LYS A 137 0.01 -15.88 -2.33
C LYS A 137 -1.40 -16.43 -2.53
N ILE A 138 -2.40 -15.92 -1.81
CA ILE A 138 -3.81 -16.30 -1.99
C ILE A 138 -4.27 -16.00 -3.44
N MET A 139 -3.96 -14.82 -3.96
CA MET A 139 -4.31 -14.44 -5.34
C MET A 139 -3.62 -15.29 -6.39
N THR A 140 -2.38 -15.71 -6.14
CA THR A 140 -1.63 -16.61 -7.04
C THR A 140 -2.27 -18.00 -7.06
N ILE A 141 -2.66 -18.54 -5.89
CA ILE A 141 -3.38 -19.81 -5.77
C ILE A 141 -4.74 -19.74 -6.48
N ALA A 142 -5.44 -18.62 -6.41
CA ALA A 142 -6.68 -18.37 -7.12
C ALA A 142 -6.55 -18.55 -8.65
N GLY A 143 -5.35 -18.32 -9.19
CA GLY A 143 -5.03 -18.57 -10.60
C GLY A 143 -5.67 -17.60 -11.60
N ASN A 144 -6.23 -16.47 -11.14
CA ASN A 144 -6.82 -15.45 -11.98
C ASN A 144 -5.88 -14.25 -12.14
N GLN A 145 -5.12 -14.22 -13.23
CA GLN A 145 -4.12 -13.18 -13.50
C GLN A 145 -4.70 -11.78 -13.64
N ARG A 146 -5.93 -11.64 -14.09
CA ARG A 146 -6.61 -10.34 -14.23
C ARG A 146 -6.97 -9.79 -12.85
N LEU A 147 -7.55 -10.65 -12.00
CA LEU A 147 -7.86 -10.31 -10.61
C LEU A 147 -6.59 -9.90 -9.85
N LEU A 148 -5.50 -10.68 -9.97
CA LEU A 148 -4.22 -10.36 -9.35
C LEU A 148 -3.72 -8.97 -9.75
N LYS A 149 -3.74 -8.64 -11.05
CA LYS A 149 -3.29 -7.33 -11.54
C LYS A 149 -4.15 -6.19 -11.01
N MET A 150 -5.48 -6.33 -11.03
CA MET A 150 -6.40 -5.31 -10.51
C MET A 150 -6.20 -5.08 -9.01
N ALA A 151 -6.13 -6.16 -8.24
CA ALA A 151 -5.92 -6.09 -6.80
C ALA A 151 -4.55 -5.49 -6.42
N ALA A 152 -3.50 -5.82 -7.18
CA ALA A 152 -2.17 -5.24 -6.98
C ALA A 152 -2.14 -3.73 -7.25
N SER A 153 -2.84 -3.28 -8.31
CA SER A 153 -2.95 -1.84 -8.63
C SER A 153 -3.66 -1.07 -7.50
N LEU A 154 -4.81 -1.56 -7.02
CA LEU A 154 -5.52 -0.93 -5.91
C LEU A 154 -4.69 -0.91 -4.62
N HIS A 155 -4.00 -2.02 -4.32
CA HIS A 155 -3.12 -2.08 -3.14
C HIS A 155 -1.99 -1.06 -3.23
N LYS A 156 -1.42 -0.85 -4.41
CA LYS A 156 -0.34 0.10 -4.63
C LYS A 156 -0.77 1.53 -4.31
N GLN A 157 -1.97 1.94 -4.74
CA GLN A 157 -2.52 3.26 -4.50
C GLN A 157 -2.70 3.59 -3.01
N ILE A 158 -3.09 2.60 -2.20
CA ILE A 158 -3.31 2.81 -0.76
C ILE A 158 -2.11 2.45 0.13
N ARG A 159 -0.98 2.05 -0.45
CA ARG A 159 0.17 1.51 0.30
C ARG A 159 0.71 2.50 1.34
N ARG A 160 0.73 3.81 1.04
CA ARG A 160 1.10 4.86 1.98
C ARG A 160 0.20 4.84 3.22
N TYR A 161 -1.12 4.87 3.00
CA TYR A 161 -2.10 4.87 4.10
C TYR A 161 -2.00 3.59 4.93
N SER A 162 -1.81 2.45 4.29
CA SER A 162 -1.54 1.18 4.98
C SER A 162 -0.28 1.24 5.83
N PHE A 163 0.78 1.91 5.38
CA PHE A 163 1.99 2.11 6.17
C PHE A 163 1.72 2.96 7.41
N GLN A 164 1.02 4.07 7.26
CA GLN A 164 0.69 4.98 8.35
C GLN A 164 -0.26 4.34 9.38
N THR A 165 -1.32 3.65 8.93
CA THR A 165 -2.26 2.97 9.85
C THR A 165 -1.60 1.85 10.67
N LEU A 166 -0.62 1.15 10.10
CA LEU A 166 0.17 0.13 10.81
C LEU A 166 1.11 0.72 11.89
N GLY A 167 1.30 2.03 11.91
CA GLY A 167 1.97 2.75 13.00
C GLY A 167 1.14 2.82 14.29
N TYR A 168 -0.12 2.40 14.26
CA TYR A 168 -1.00 2.36 15.43
C TYR A 168 -1.11 0.93 15.97
N ASP A 169 -0.70 0.71 17.21
CA ASP A 169 -0.69 -0.61 17.88
C ASP A 169 -2.05 -1.32 17.79
N ALA A 170 -3.15 -0.59 17.96
CA ALA A 170 -4.50 -1.14 17.90
C ALA A 170 -4.81 -1.75 16.52
N HIS A 171 -4.49 -1.01 15.44
CA HIS A 171 -4.73 -1.49 14.08
C HIS A 171 -3.77 -2.63 13.69
N LEU A 172 -2.50 -2.52 14.06
CA LEU A 172 -1.51 -3.57 13.84
C LEU A 172 -1.91 -4.88 14.50
N THR A 173 -2.41 -4.82 15.74
CA THR A 173 -2.93 -5.97 16.48
C THR A 173 -4.17 -6.56 15.81
N ALA A 174 -5.15 -5.73 15.44
CA ALA A 174 -6.36 -6.16 14.74
C ALA A 174 -6.02 -6.84 13.40
N SER A 175 -5.13 -6.24 12.62
CA SER A 175 -4.66 -6.81 11.35
C SER A 175 -4.08 -8.22 11.53
N ASN A 176 -3.24 -8.45 12.54
CA ASN A 176 -2.70 -9.77 12.86
C ASN A 176 -3.79 -10.77 13.21
N GLN A 177 -4.78 -10.38 14.01
CA GLN A 177 -5.89 -11.24 14.39
C GLN A 177 -6.74 -11.65 13.18
N PHE A 178 -7.01 -10.71 12.25
CA PHE A 178 -7.71 -11.02 11.01
C PHE A 178 -6.95 -12.06 10.17
N HIS A 179 -5.66 -11.90 9.98
CA HIS A 179 -4.85 -12.84 9.18
C HIS A 179 -4.84 -14.24 9.80
N GLN A 180 -4.66 -14.33 11.12
CA GLN A 180 -4.72 -15.61 11.83
C GLN A 180 -6.09 -16.27 11.62
N ARG A 181 -7.17 -15.52 11.82
CA ARG A 181 -8.53 -16.06 11.67
C ARG A 181 -8.84 -16.50 10.24
N ILE A 182 -8.36 -15.76 9.24
CA ILE A 182 -8.51 -16.16 7.83
C ILE A 182 -7.84 -17.53 7.58
N VAL A 183 -6.61 -17.72 8.06
CA VAL A 183 -5.89 -18.99 7.89
C VAL A 183 -6.59 -20.15 8.62
N ASP A 184 -7.08 -19.92 9.84
CA ASP A 184 -7.82 -20.93 10.59
C ASP A 184 -9.09 -21.37 9.84
N LEU A 185 -9.81 -20.42 9.24
CA LEU A 185 -11.01 -20.70 8.45
C LEU A 185 -10.70 -21.43 7.13
N ILE A 186 -9.57 -21.10 6.49
CA ILE A 186 -9.09 -21.83 5.32
C ILE A 186 -8.79 -23.30 5.68
N GLU A 187 -8.11 -23.55 6.79
CA GLU A 187 -7.80 -24.91 7.26
C GLU A 187 -9.05 -25.70 7.62
N GLN A 188 -10.04 -25.04 8.24
CA GLN A 188 -11.35 -25.60 8.56
C GLN A 188 -12.21 -25.84 7.30
N LYS A 189 -11.78 -25.34 6.14
CA LYS A 189 -12.53 -25.37 4.88
C LYS A 189 -13.87 -24.60 4.93
N ASP A 190 -14.00 -23.68 5.88
CA ASP A 190 -15.17 -22.81 5.99
C ASP A 190 -15.05 -21.64 5.02
N ARG A 191 -15.43 -21.90 3.77
CA ARG A 191 -15.32 -20.97 2.65
C ARG A 191 -16.08 -19.66 2.88
N GLU A 192 -17.31 -19.79 3.35
CA GLU A 192 -18.20 -18.64 3.52
C GLU A 192 -17.61 -17.66 4.55
N GLN A 193 -17.26 -18.18 5.72
CA GLN A 193 -16.68 -17.37 6.78
C GLN A 193 -15.28 -16.85 6.42
N ALA A 194 -14.47 -17.62 5.70
CA ALA A 194 -13.15 -17.18 5.25
C ALA A 194 -13.27 -15.97 4.28
N CYS A 195 -14.17 -16.06 3.31
CA CYS A 195 -14.42 -14.97 2.36
C CYS A 195 -15.00 -13.73 3.05
N LYS A 196 -15.93 -13.92 4.00
CA LYS A 196 -16.48 -12.85 4.82
C LYS A 196 -15.36 -12.19 5.63
N MET A 197 -14.55 -12.97 6.33
CA MET A 197 -13.44 -12.47 7.15
C MET A 197 -12.40 -11.69 6.32
N MET A 198 -12.11 -12.15 5.10
CA MET A 198 -11.22 -11.42 4.17
C MET A 198 -11.80 -10.06 3.78
N ARG A 199 -13.10 -9.99 3.53
CA ARG A 199 -13.79 -8.72 3.23
C ARG A 199 -13.77 -7.79 4.43
N ASP A 200 -14.13 -8.31 5.60
CA ASP A 200 -14.18 -7.57 6.86
C ASP A 200 -12.79 -7.02 7.21
N HIS A 201 -11.71 -7.80 7.02
CA HIS A 201 -10.34 -7.36 7.20
C HIS A 201 -9.98 -6.11 6.36
N VAL A 202 -10.36 -6.11 5.08
CA VAL A 202 -10.06 -4.97 4.19
C VAL A 202 -10.90 -3.75 4.57
N LEU A 203 -12.19 -3.95 4.93
CA LEU A 203 -13.08 -2.86 5.33
C LEU A 203 -12.75 -2.28 6.72
N ASP A 204 -12.22 -3.11 7.63
CA ASP A 204 -11.72 -2.65 8.94
C ASP A 204 -10.58 -1.64 8.76
N ALA A 205 -9.63 -1.92 7.88
CA ALA A 205 -8.54 -1.00 7.56
C ALA A 205 -9.05 0.33 6.98
N MET A 206 -10.09 0.30 6.14
CA MET A 206 -10.76 1.51 5.65
C MET A 206 -11.40 2.30 6.78
N THR A 207 -12.16 1.63 7.62
CA THR A 207 -12.86 2.26 8.75
C THR A 207 -11.87 2.90 9.72
N PHE A 208 -10.77 2.21 10.02
CA PHE A 208 -9.69 2.74 10.83
C PHE A 208 -9.09 4.01 10.20
N LEU A 209 -8.74 3.96 8.92
CA LEU A 209 -8.17 5.10 8.20
C LEU A 209 -9.11 6.31 8.22
N LEU A 210 -10.39 6.12 7.91
CA LEU A 210 -11.38 7.21 7.87
C LEU A 210 -11.70 7.78 9.27
N SER A 211 -11.47 7.03 10.34
CA SER A 211 -11.62 7.52 11.72
C SER A 211 -10.40 8.29 12.25
N HIS A 212 -9.31 8.38 11.45
CA HIS A 212 -8.08 9.08 11.81
C HIS A 212 -7.75 10.16 10.76
N PRO A 213 -8.43 11.32 10.82
CA PRO A 213 -8.24 12.41 9.84
C PRO A 213 -6.82 12.97 9.80
N ASP A 214 -6.06 12.84 10.87
CA ASP A 214 -4.63 13.18 10.97
C ASP A 214 -3.79 12.44 9.91
N ILE A 215 -4.12 11.19 9.61
CA ILE A 215 -3.44 10.42 8.55
C ILE A 215 -3.63 11.05 7.17
N PHE A 216 -4.79 11.70 6.93
CA PHE A 216 -5.03 12.45 5.69
C PHE A 216 -4.41 13.83 5.72
N ASN A 217 -4.49 14.51 6.87
CA ASN A 217 -4.09 15.91 7.04
C ASN A 217 -2.56 16.10 7.16
N ASP A 218 -1.81 15.04 7.45
CA ASP A 218 -0.34 15.05 7.39
C ASP A 218 0.19 15.38 5.97
N CYS A 219 -0.74 15.63 5.07
CA CYS A 219 -0.58 15.98 3.68
C CYS A 219 -0.71 17.49 3.39
N ALA A 220 -1.20 18.30 4.33
CA ALA A 220 -1.26 19.74 4.12
C ALA A 220 0.14 20.34 4.33
N PRO A 221 0.71 21.10 3.37
CA PRO A 221 1.89 21.90 3.66
C PRO A 221 1.54 22.84 4.82
N GLU A 222 2.40 22.90 5.85
CA GLU A 222 2.26 23.93 6.89
C GLU A 222 2.00 25.28 6.19
N PRO A 223 0.96 26.05 6.57
CA PRO A 223 0.74 27.35 5.99
C PRO A 223 2.01 28.16 6.22
N ALA A 224 2.61 28.63 5.10
CA ALA A 224 3.85 29.41 5.12
C ALA A 224 3.75 30.45 6.25
N LYS A 225 4.57 30.30 7.28
CA LYS A 225 4.67 31.26 8.37
C LYS A 225 4.92 32.61 7.72
N LYS A 226 3.92 33.50 7.70
CA LYS A 226 4.07 34.88 7.26
C LYS A 226 5.21 35.45 8.06
N GLN A 227 6.37 35.62 7.42
CA GLN A 227 7.40 36.45 7.98
C GLN A 227 6.79 37.83 8.25
N LYS A 228 6.61 38.16 9.51
CA LYS A 228 6.32 39.55 9.91
C LYS A 228 7.51 40.37 9.40
N ILE A 229 7.27 41.12 8.36
CA ILE A 229 8.15 42.22 8.00
C ILE A 229 8.02 43.21 9.15
N ASN A 230 8.97 43.20 10.07
CA ASN A 230 9.15 44.28 11.03
C ASN A 230 9.64 45.49 10.22
N ASN A 231 8.70 46.35 9.87
CA ASN A 231 9.02 47.75 9.61
C ASN A 231 9.04 48.41 10.99
N GLU A 232 10.22 48.62 11.52
CA GLU A 232 10.46 49.65 12.52
C GLU A 232 11.04 50.91 11.84
N PRO A 233 10.69 52.09 12.38
CA PRO A 233 10.80 53.38 11.67
C PRO A 233 12.21 53.93 11.53
#